data_c50335dd18ab81e7280bb13908150293
#
_entry.id   c50335dd18ab81e7280bb13908150293
#
_cell.length_a   1.000
_cell.length_b   1.000
_cell.length_c   1.000
_cell.angle_alpha   90.00
_cell.angle_beta   90.00
_cell.angle_gamma   90.00
#
_symmetry.space_group_name_H-M   'P 1'
#
loop_
_entity.id
_entity.type
_entity.pdbx_description
1 polymer ?
#
loop_
_entity_poly.entity_id
_entity_poly.type
_entity_poly.pdbx_seq_one_letter_code
_entity_poly.pdbx_strand_id
1 'polypeptide(L)'
;RPPRSTLFPYTTLFRSVDEIIYTHVSNQNPDSLRFLHDCEKLLGKKITIIQSEEYSSVDDVIERTRCINTPFGAPCTDKLKKRVRMKWEREHPDHHTYVWGYDLNEKNRADRVCKALSDYDHEFPLIEHGLTKEEAHGIADKLGLKRPIMYDMGYPNNNCIGCPKGRMGYWNKIRVDFPEVFERRARQEREIGHSCINGVFLDELEPDRGNINTEIIEDCTIACQLLTWGK
;
A
#
# COMPACT_ATOMS: atom_id res chain seq x y z
N ARG A 1 -14.32 31.35 -22.62
CA ARG A 1 -13.91 30.08 -21.97
C ARG A 1 -12.91 29.40 -22.90
N PRO A 2 -11.70 29.08 -22.47
CA PRO A 2 -10.79 28.24 -23.26
C PRO A 2 -11.45 26.86 -23.45
N PRO A 3 -11.20 26.15 -24.58
CA PRO A 3 -11.72 24.83 -24.80
C PRO A 3 -11.21 23.92 -23.68
N ARG A 4 -12.13 23.16 -23.07
CA ARG A 4 -11.76 22.11 -22.12
C ARG A 4 -10.85 21.14 -22.87
N SER A 5 -9.57 21.17 -22.53
CA SER A 5 -8.61 20.18 -22.97
C SER A 5 -9.15 18.82 -22.55
N THR A 6 -9.44 17.96 -23.52
CA THR A 6 -9.85 16.57 -23.31
C THR A 6 -8.68 15.69 -22.82
N LEU A 7 -7.56 16.30 -22.48
CA LEU A 7 -6.40 15.66 -21.91
C LEU A 7 -6.58 15.52 -20.40
N PHE A 8 -7.15 14.39 -20.02
CA PHE A 8 -7.11 13.73 -18.71
C PHE A 8 -7.80 14.47 -17.55
N PRO A 9 -9.01 14.05 -17.16
CA PRO A 9 -9.68 14.53 -15.95
C PRO A 9 -8.87 14.35 -14.66
N TYR A 10 -7.93 13.38 -14.64
CA TYR A 10 -7.10 13.04 -13.46
C TYR A 10 -6.07 14.11 -13.11
N THR A 11 -5.35 14.67 -14.07
CA THR A 11 -4.38 15.74 -13.75
C THR A 11 -5.09 16.99 -13.23
N THR A 12 -6.31 17.23 -13.69
CA THR A 12 -7.14 18.34 -13.20
C THR A 12 -7.62 18.05 -11.78
N LEU A 13 -8.06 16.81 -11.48
CA LEU A 13 -8.53 16.40 -10.17
C LEU A 13 -7.39 16.49 -9.15
N PHE A 14 -6.24 15.87 -9.42
CA PHE A 14 -5.08 15.93 -8.50
C PHE A 14 -4.50 17.34 -8.33
N ARG A 15 -4.69 18.24 -9.29
CA ARG A 15 -4.33 19.64 -9.10
C ARG A 15 -5.30 20.41 -8.20
N SER A 16 -6.52 19.93 -8.05
CA SER A 16 -7.55 20.55 -7.19
C SER A 16 -7.49 20.09 -5.74
N VAL A 17 -6.76 19.00 -5.40
CA VAL A 17 -6.59 18.59 -4.00
C VAL A 17 -5.68 19.58 -3.27
N ASP A 18 -5.99 19.87 -2.01
CA ASP A 18 -5.22 20.81 -1.21
C ASP A 18 -3.86 20.24 -0.81
N GLU A 19 -3.83 18.98 -0.38
CA GLU A 19 -2.62 18.30 0.05
C GLU A 19 -2.58 16.86 -0.48
N ILE A 20 -1.37 16.39 -0.83
CA ILE A 20 -1.11 15.00 -1.18
C ILE A 20 -0.20 14.43 -0.10
N ILE A 21 -0.66 13.36 0.55
CA ILE A 21 0.06 12.75 1.66
C ILE A 21 0.51 11.34 1.26
N TYR A 22 1.77 11.04 1.52
CA TYR A 22 2.34 9.71 1.36
C TYR A 22 2.86 9.17 2.68
N THR A 23 2.32 8.06 3.13
CA THR A 23 2.82 7.37 4.33
C THR A 23 3.98 6.46 3.94
N HIS A 24 5.19 6.89 4.26
CA HIS A 24 6.41 6.14 3.95
C HIS A 24 6.64 5.01 4.94
N VAL A 25 7.13 3.87 4.42
CA VAL A 25 7.61 2.71 5.19
C VAL A 25 8.96 2.29 4.62
N SER A 26 9.99 2.19 5.45
CA SER A 26 11.37 1.90 5.03
C SER A 26 11.55 0.58 4.28
N ASN A 27 10.64 -0.39 4.49
CA ASN A 27 10.64 -1.66 3.74
C ASN A 27 10.10 -1.56 2.30
N GLN A 28 9.60 -0.39 1.87
CA GLN A 28 9.22 -0.19 0.47
C GLN A 28 10.47 -0.11 -0.41
N ASN A 29 10.34 -0.50 -1.68
CA ASN A 29 11.44 -0.34 -2.63
C ASN A 29 11.81 1.15 -2.73
N PRO A 30 13.12 1.52 -2.70
CA PRO A 30 13.56 2.90 -2.81
C PRO A 30 13.05 3.62 -4.07
N ASP A 31 12.75 2.89 -5.14
CA ASP A 31 12.17 3.43 -6.36
C ASP A 31 10.77 4.05 -6.15
N SER A 32 10.09 3.71 -5.05
CA SER A 32 8.84 4.38 -4.65
C SER A 32 9.03 5.90 -4.42
N LEU A 33 10.18 6.31 -3.87
CA LEU A 33 10.49 7.73 -3.69
C LEU A 33 10.81 8.42 -5.03
N ARG A 34 11.49 7.73 -5.95
CA ARG A 34 11.66 8.24 -7.32
C ARG A 34 10.30 8.52 -7.96
N PHE A 35 9.38 7.53 -7.89
CA PHE A 35 8.03 7.68 -8.44
C PHE A 35 7.26 8.86 -7.82
N LEU A 36 7.36 9.08 -6.51
CA LEU A 36 6.78 10.24 -5.84
C LEU A 36 7.33 11.55 -6.40
N HIS A 37 8.65 11.68 -6.56
CA HIS A 37 9.26 12.86 -7.13
C HIS A 37 8.82 13.13 -8.58
N ASP A 38 8.66 12.07 -9.38
CA ASP A 38 8.15 12.21 -10.74
C ASP A 38 6.68 12.67 -10.74
N CYS A 39 5.87 12.17 -9.81
CA CYS A 39 4.51 12.66 -9.58
C CYS A 39 4.50 14.15 -9.16
N GLU A 40 5.36 14.56 -8.22
CA GLU A 40 5.49 15.97 -7.81
C GLU A 40 5.77 16.89 -9.01
N LYS A 41 6.72 16.49 -9.87
CA LYS A 41 7.08 17.27 -11.07
C LYS A 41 5.90 17.36 -12.04
N LEU A 42 5.22 16.23 -12.30
CA LEU A 42 4.08 16.21 -13.20
C LEU A 42 2.91 17.04 -12.70
N LEU A 43 2.61 16.94 -11.42
CA LEU A 43 1.47 17.65 -10.80
C LEU A 43 1.79 19.11 -10.48
N GLY A 44 3.08 19.48 -10.40
CA GLY A 44 3.51 20.79 -9.93
C GLY A 44 3.13 21.03 -8.45
N LYS A 45 3.00 19.96 -7.66
CA LYS A 45 2.57 20.01 -6.26
C LYS A 45 3.47 19.12 -5.41
N LYS A 46 3.84 19.60 -4.24
CA LYS A 46 4.58 18.82 -3.24
C LYS A 46 3.73 17.69 -2.67
N ILE A 47 4.39 16.58 -2.36
CA ILE A 47 3.81 15.44 -1.64
C ILE A 47 4.39 15.45 -0.23
N THR A 48 3.52 15.56 0.76
CA THR A 48 3.89 15.52 2.18
C THR A 48 4.19 14.07 2.56
N ILE A 49 5.45 13.79 2.89
CA ILE A 49 5.88 12.46 3.32
C ILE A 49 5.76 12.40 4.83
N ILE A 50 4.91 11.50 5.33
CA ILE A 50 4.73 11.21 6.75
C ILE A 50 5.18 9.78 7.05
N GLN A 51 5.72 9.55 8.25
CA GLN A 51 6.20 8.23 8.67
C GLN A 51 6.08 8.06 10.18
N SER A 52 6.19 6.81 10.64
CA SER A 52 6.18 6.51 12.07
C SER A 52 7.44 7.04 12.74
N GLU A 53 7.28 7.72 13.87
CA GLU A 53 8.38 8.14 14.76
C GLU A 53 8.69 7.04 15.80
N GLU A 54 7.74 6.15 16.05
CA GLU A 54 7.85 5.10 17.06
C GLU A 54 8.52 3.83 16.52
N TYR A 55 8.24 3.49 15.24
CA TYR A 55 8.72 2.27 14.61
C TYR A 55 9.47 2.59 13.32
N SER A 56 10.66 2.03 13.16
CA SER A 56 11.53 2.28 12.01
C SER A 56 11.20 1.44 10.78
N SER A 57 10.61 0.26 10.96
CA SER A 57 10.41 -0.71 9.89
C SER A 57 9.33 -1.74 10.22
N VAL A 58 8.94 -2.55 9.22
CA VAL A 58 8.08 -3.73 9.42
C VAL A 58 8.74 -4.73 10.36
N ASP A 59 10.05 -4.91 10.24
CA ASP A 59 10.84 -5.83 11.08
C ASP A 59 10.85 -5.36 12.54
N ASP A 60 11.08 -4.07 12.78
CA ASP A 60 11.01 -3.47 14.12
C ASP A 60 9.62 -3.64 14.76
N VAL A 61 8.55 -3.44 13.99
CA VAL A 61 7.18 -3.72 14.50
C VAL A 61 7.03 -5.17 14.91
N ILE A 62 7.45 -6.12 14.08
CA ILE A 62 7.33 -7.55 14.34
C ILE A 62 8.12 -7.94 15.58
N GLU A 63 9.36 -7.48 15.72
CA GLU A 63 10.23 -7.77 16.85
C GLU A 63 9.66 -7.23 18.17
N ARG A 64 9.23 -5.98 18.18
CA ARG A 64 8.70 -5.32 19.40
C ARG A 64 7.31 -5.79 19.77
N THR A 65 6.46 -6.14 18.80
CA THR A 65 5.10 -6.63 19.09
C THR A 65 5.03 -8.15 19.25
N ARG A 66 6.08 -8.88 18.88
CA ARG A 66 6.11 -10.35 18.83
C ARG A 66 4.95 -10.92 18.00
N CYS A 67 4.56 -10.21 16.94
CA CYS A 67 3.42 -10.55 16.11
C CYS A 67 3.69 -10.23 14.63
N ILE A 68 3.54 -11.22 13.76
CA ILE A 68 3.79 -11.09 12.32
C ILE A 68 2.49 -10.72 11.60
N ASN A 69 1.47 -11.54 11.78
CA ASN A 69 0.17 -11.39 11.12
C ASN A 69 -0.93 -11.98 12.02
N THR A 70 -2.15 -11.48 11.88
CA THR A 70 -3.32 -11.99 12.58
C THR A 70 -4.47 -12.17 11.58
N PRO A 71 -5.54 -12.92 11.93
CA PRO A 71 -6.75 -12.96 11.12
C PRO A 71 -7.35 -11.58 10.83
N PHE A 72 -7.00 -10.59 11.66
CA PHE A 72 -7.47 -9.22 11.56
C PHE A 72 -6.50 -8.27 10.84
N GLY A 73 -5.36 -8.76 10.37
CA GLY A 73 -4.34 -8.01 9.63
C GLY A 73 -2.98 -7.97 10.33
N ALA A 74 -2.02 -7.37 9.66
CA ALA A 74 -0.65 -7.28 10.14
C ALA A 74 -0.47 -6.02 11.02
N PRO A 75 0.19 -6.14 12.20
CA PRO A 75 0.45 -5.01 13.09
C PRO A 75 1.17 -3.83 12.43
N CYS A 76 2.04 -4.11 11.45
CA CYS A 76 2.74 -3.06 10.71
C CYS A 76 1.80 -2.09 9.99
N THR A 77 0.62 -2.53 9.54
CA THR A 77 -0.38 -1.62 8.94
C THR A 77 -0.92 -0.64 9.98
N ASP A 78 -1.19 -1.10 11.20
CA ASP A 78 -1.60 -0.23 12.30
C ASP A 78 -0.50 0.75 12.68
N LYS A 79 0.69 0.25 12.98
CA LYS A 79 1.79 1.01 13.56
C LYS A 79 2.44 1.99 12.58
N LEU A 80 2.63 1.56 11.31
CA LEU A 80 3.40 2.32 10.33
C LEU A 80 2.52 3.16 9.38
N LYS A 81 1.20 2.91 9.34
CA LYS A 81 0.31 3.65 8.43
C LYS A 81 -0.89 4.26 9.15
N LYS A 82 -1.73 3.45 9.81
CA LYS A 82 -2.97 3.93 10.42
C LYS A 82 -2.69 4.97 11.50
N ARG A 83 -1.81 4.68 12.48
CA ARG A 83 -1.48 5.62 13.55
C ARG A 83 -0.80 6.88 13.05
N VAL A 84 0.03 6.75 12.01
CA VAL A 84 0.69 7.89 11.36
C VAL A 84 -0.34 8.83 10.75
N ARG A 85 -1.32 8.30 9.98
CA ARG A 85 -2.44 9.07 9.47
C ARG A 85 -3.26 9.72 10.60
N MET A 86 -3.63 8.94 11.62
CA MET A 86 -4.41 9.47 12.76
C MET A 86 -3.66 10.56 13.54
N LYS A 87 -2.31 10.50 13.58
CA LYS A 87 -1.50 11.58 14.15
C LYS A 87 -1.63 12.83 13.29
N TRP A 88 -1.45 12.70 11.98
CA TRP A 88 -1.60 13.80 11.04
C TRP A 88 -2.99 14.45 11.13
N GLU A 89 -4.07 13.66 11.17
CA GLU A 89 -5.46 14.16 11.32
C GLU A 89 -5.67 14.96 12.60
N ARG A 90 -5.06 14.54 13.71
CA ARG A 90 -5.16 15.30 14.98
C ARG A 90 -4.42 16.64 14.94
N GLU A 91 -3.35 16.69 14.14
CA GLU A 91 -2.58 17.92 13.92
C GLU A 91 -3.26 18.86 12.91
N HIS A 92 -4.22 18.33 12.12
CA HIS A 92 -5.01 19.04 11.12
C HIS A 92 -6.50 18.79 11.37
N PRO A 93 -7.11 19.41 12.38
CA PRO A 93 -8.44 19.04 12.89
C PRO A 93 -9.61 19.49 12.01
N ASP A 94 -9.35 20.06 10.84
CA ASP A 94 -10.40 20.46 9.90
C ASP A 94 -11.13 19.24 9.31
N HIS A 95 -12.33 19.47 8.77
CA HIS A 95 -13.03 18.41 8.03
C HIS A 95 -12.33 18.12 6.71
N HIS A 96 -12.02 16.85 6.46
CA HIS A 96 -11.30 16.41 5.27
C HIS A 96 -12.19 15.63 4.32
N THR A 97 -12.04 15.88 3.02
CA THR A 97 -12.48 14.98 1.96
C THR A 97 -11.29 14.16 1.49
N TYR A 98 -11.38 12.84 1.66
CA TYR A 98 -10.33 11.92 1.21
C TYR A 98 -10.51 11.53 -0.25
N VAL A 99 -9.49 11.73 -1.07
CA VAL A 99 -9.43 11.24 -2.45
C VAL A 99 -8.60 9.95 -2.47
N TRP A 100 -9.23 8.82 -2.83
CA TRP A 100 -8.62 7.49 -2.81
C TRP A 100 -8.30 6.98 -4.20
N GLY A 101 -7.11 6.40 -4.38
CA GLY A 101 -6.68 5.77 -5.62
C GLY A 101 -7.17 4.31 -5.78
N TYR A 102 -8.35 3.95 -5.29
CA TYR A 102 -8.93 2.63 -5.52
C TYR A 102 -9.46 2.50 -6.93
N ASP A 103 -9.09 1.40 -7.60
CA ASP A 103 -9.54 1.09 -8.96
C ASP A 103 -10.93 0.44 -8.98
N LEU A 104 -11.46 0.22 -10.20
CA LEU A 104 -12.79 -0.34 -10.43
C LEU A 104 -13.02 -1.68 -9.70
N ASN A 105 -11.98 -2.50 -9.54
CA ASN A 105 -12.07 -3.82 -8.91
C ASN A 105 -12.03 -3.75 -7.38
N GLU A 106 -11.77 -2.56 -6.82
CA GLU A 106 -11.62 -2.35 -5.37
C GLU A 106 -12.87 -1.74 -4.70
N LYS A 107 -14.05 -1.75 -5.36
CA LYS A 107 -15.31 -1.20 -4.82
C LYS A 107 -15.62 -1.69 -3.40
N ASN A 108 -15.48 -2.99 -3.15
CA ASN A 108 -15.70 -3.55 -1.82
C ASN A 108 -14.75 -2.98 -0.75
N ARG A 109 -13.55 -2.52 -1.15
CA ARG A 109 -12.60 -1.85 -0.26
C ARG A 109 -13.02 -0.39 -0.02
N ALA A 110 -13.50 0.29 -1.05
CA ALA A 110 -14.07 1.64 -0.94
C ALA A 110 -15.24 1.67 0.04
N ASP A 111 -16.20 0.74 -0.08
CA ASP A 111 -17.33 0.61 0.85
C ASP A 111 -16.88 0.40 2.31
N ARG A 112 -15.83 -0.40 2.51
CA ARG A 112 -15.25 -0.64 3.84
C ARG A 112 -14.61 0.63 4.41
N VAL A 113 -13.90 1.40 3.59
CA VAL A 113 -13.30 2.68 4.02
C VAL A 113 -14.37 3.68 4.42
N CYS A 114 -15.41 3.87 3.60
CA CYS A 114 -16.52 4.78 3.92
C CYS A 114 -17.18 4.43 5.27
N LYS A 115 -17.39 3.13 5.53
CA LYS A 115 -17.96 2.69 6.83
C LYS A 115 -17.01 2.92 8.01
N ALA A 116 -15.73 2.75 7.80
CA ALA A 116 -14.73 2.82 8.84
C ALA A 116 -14.26 4.24 9.16
N LEU A 117 -14.45 5.17 8.24
CA LEU A 117 -14.11 6.59 8.34
C LEU A 117 -15.33 7.44 8.03
N SER A 118 -16.48 7.10 8.66
CA SER A 118 -17.77 7.74 8.41
C SER A 118 -17.84 9.24 8.73
N ASP A 119 -16.88 9.73 9.49
CA ASP A 119 -16.79 11.14 9.89
C ASP A 119 -16.15 12.03 8.82
N TYR A 120 -15.70 11.44 7.70
CA TYR A 120 -15.05 12.14 6.59
C TYR A 120 -15.79 11.90 5.28
N ASP A 121 -15.63 12.83 4.34
CA ASP A 121 -16.09 12.66 2.97
C ASP A 121 -15.08 11.86 2.15
N HIS A 122 -15.54 11.11 1.15
CA HIS A 122 -14.70 10.24 0.34
C HIS A 122 -15.00 10.37 -1.14
N GLU A 123 -13.94 10.46 -1.96
CA GLU A 123 -13.99 10.42 -3.42
C GLU A 123 -13.14 9.27 -3.94
N PHE A 124 -13.62 8.60 -5.01
CA PHE A 124 -12.98 7.46 -5.64
C PHE A 124 -12.90 7.65 -7.17
N PRO A 125 -12.06 8.56 -7.66
CA PRO A 125 -12.09 8.97 -9.07
C PRO A 125 -11.89 7.82 -10.07
N LEU A 126 -11.03 6.84 -9.75
CA LEU A 126 -10.82 5.70 -10.64
C LEU A 126 -12.06 4.82 -10.72
N ILE A 127 -12.78 4.62 -9.61
CA ILE A 127 -14.05 3.87 -9.57
C ILE A 127 -15.14 4.64 -10.32
N GLU A 128 -15.24 5.94 -10.08
CA GLU A 128 -16.24 6.83 -10.71
C GLU A 128 -16.10 6.89 -12.24
N HIS A 129 -14.86 6.83 -12.70
CA HIS A 129 -14.55 6.79 -14.14
C HIS A 129 -14.44 5.37 -14.72
N GLY A 130 -14.71 4.33 -13.92
CA GLY A 130 -14.71 2.95 -14.37
C GLY A 130 -13.34 2.39 -14.75
N LEU A 131 -12.26 2.90 -14.14
CA LEU A 131 -10.88 2.54 -14.48
C LEU A 131 -10.33 1.40 -13.64
N THR A 132 -9.73 0.47 -14.33
CA THR A 132 -8.92 -0.62 -13.75
C THR A 132 -7.49 -0.14 -13.43
N LYS A 133 -6.74 -0.94 -12.67
CA LYS A 133 -5.33 -0.69 -12.36
C LYS A 133 -4.47 -0.60 -13.64
N GLU A 134 -4.71 -1.47 -14.60
CA GLU A 134 -3.99 -1.51 -15.88
C GLU A 134 -4.24 -0.24 -16.69
N GLU A 135 -5.48 0.23 -16.74
CA GLU A 135 -5.84 1.48 -17.42
C GLU A 135 -5.22 2.68 -16.72
N ALA A 136 -5.21 2.71 -15.39
CA ALA A 136 -4.55 3.76 -14.61
C ALA A 136 -3.02 3.78 -14.87
N HIS A 137 -2.38 2.61 -14.96
CA HIS A 137 -0.97 2.50 -15.36
C HIS A 137 -0.73 2.99 -16.78
N GLY A 138 -1.63 2.63 -17.73
CA GLY A 138 -1.54 3.11 -19.11
C GLY A 138 -1.70 4.63 -19.23
N ILE A 139 -2.51 5.25 -18.37
CA ILE A 139 -2.63 6.71 -18.27
C ILE A 139 -1.33 7.33 -17.73
N ALA A 140 -0.77 6.78 -16.66
CA ALA A 140 0.49 7.24 -16.08
C ALA A 140 1.63 7.18 -17.12
N ASP A 141 1.73 6.10 -17.88
CA ASP A 141 2.72 5.92 -18.95
C ASP A 141 2.56 6.97 -20.06
N LYS A 142 1.35 7.22 -20.52
CA LYS A 142 1.06 8.30 -21.50
C LYS A 142 1.41 9.70 -21.01
N LEU A 143 1.44 9.90 -19.69
CA LEU A 143 1.87 11.14 -19.05
C LEU A 143 3.39 11.19 -18.83
N GLY A 144 4.13 10.15 -19.24
CA GLY A 144 5.57 10.04 -19.07
C GLY A 144 6.02 9.62 -17.67
N LEU A 145 5.10 9.10 -16.85
CA LEU A 145 5.41 8.55 -15.53
C LEU A 145 5.82 7.09 -15.64
N LYS A 146 7.09 6.80 -15.37
CA LYS A 146 7.55 5.42 -15.22
C LYS A 146 7.00 4.84 -13.91
N ARG A 147 6.21 3.76 -14.01
CA ARG A 147 5.64 3.07 -12.83
C ARG A 147 6.76 2.55 -11.89
N PRO A 148 6.45 2.30 -10.61
CA PRO A 148 7.42 1.71 -9.67
C PRO A 148 7.97 0.38 -10.17
N ILE A 149 9.27 0.17 -9.96
CA ILE A 149 10.03 -0.99 -10.48
C ILE A 149 9.46 -2.35 -10.04
N MET A 150 8.79 -2.41 -8.89
CA MET A 150 8.18 -3.64 -8.40
C MET A 150 7.19 -4.24 -9.41
N TYR A 151 6.46 -3.42 -10.16
CA TYR A 151 5.59 -3.89 -11.24
C TYR A 151 6.37 -4.49 -12.41
N ASP A 152 7.51 -3.88 -12.77
CA ASP A 152 8.40 -4.39 -13.84
C ASP A 152 9.10 -5.69 -13.42
N MET A 153 9.32 -5.88 -12.12
CA MET A 153 9.78 -7.14 -11.53
C MET A 153 8.70 -8.23 -11.45
N GLY A 154 7.45 -7.93 -11.86
CA GLY A 154 6.35 -8.88 -11.86
C GLY A 154 5.61 -9.02 -10.53
N TYR A 155 5.71 -8.03 -9.64
CA TYR A 155 4.86 -7.98 -8.44
C TYR A 155 3.52 -7.31 -8.76
N PRO A 156 2.38 -7.82 -8.24
CA PRO A 156 1.07 -7.25 -8.53
C PRO A 156 0.84 -5.88 -7.86
N ASN A 157 1.64 -5.56 -6.85
CA ASN A 157 1.52 -4.33 -6.06
C ASN A 157 2.89 -3.79 -5.65
N ASN A 158 2.98 -2.47 -5.46
CA ASN A 158 4.17 -1.82 -4.90
C ASN A 158 4.13 -1.81 -3.35
N ASN A 159 3.95 -2.98 -2.75
CA ASN A 159 3.96 -3.18 -1.30
C ASN A 159 5.39 -3.18 -0.74
N CYS A 160 5.49 -3.22 0.60
CA CYS A 160 6.77 -3.46 1.27
C CYS A 160 7.41 -4.77 0.78
N ILE A 161 8.72 -4.76 0.55
CA ILE A 161 9.50 -5.96 0.25
C ILE A 161 9.47 -6.86 1.50
N GLY A 162 9.05 -8.12 1.34
CA GLY A 162 8.83 -9.02 2.46
C GLY A 162 7.55 -8.72 3.26
N CYS A 163 6.49 -8.28 2.57
CA CYS A 163 5.19 -8.02 3.20
C CYS A 163 4.64 -9.26 3.92
N PRO A 164 4.32 -9.19 5.24
CA PRO A 164 3.81 -10.34 5.98
C PRO A 164 2.43 -10.83 5.52
N LYS A 165 1.74 -10.10 4.66
CA LYS A 165 0.49 -10.53 4.02
C LYS A 165 0.72 -11.32 2.73
N GLY A 166 1.97 -11.49 2.31
CA GLY A 166 2.34 -12.26 1.13
C GLY A 166 1.90 -13.72 1.26
N ARG A 167 1.52 -14.34 0.14
CA ARG A 167 1.17 -15.76 0.06
C ARG A 167 2.37 -16.58 -0.46
N MET A 168 2.18 -17.87 -0.69
CA MET A 168 3.26 -18.80 -1.03
C MET A 168 4.04 -18.36 -2.28
N GLY A 169 3.36 -18.04 -3.38
CA GLY A 169 4.00 -17.57 -4.61
C GLY A 169 4.73 -16.26 -4.46
N TYR A 170 4.17 -15.32 -3.67
CA TYR A 170 4.85 -14.08 -3.33
C TYR A 170 6.15 -14.35 -2.56
N TRP A 171 6.13 -15.20 -1.53
CA TRP A 171 7.31 -15.49 -0.72
C TRP A 171 8.35 -16.30 -1.49
N ASN A 172 7.93 -17.20 -2.39
CA ASN A 172 8.86 -17.88 -3.29
C ASN A 172 9.53 -16.91 -4.27
N LYS A 173 8.82 -15.88 -4.74
CA LYS A 173 9.41 -14.81 -5.53
C LYS A 173 10.36 -13.93 -4.70
N ILE A 174 10.01 -13.57 -3.46
CA ILE A 174 10.91 -12.86 -2.53
C ILE A 174 12.17 -13.69 -2.26
N ARG A 175 12.07 -15.01 -2.12
CA ARG A 175 13.23 -15.91 -1.95
C ARG A 175 14.26 -15.74 -3.09
N VAL A 176 13.77 -15.54 -4.31
CA VAL A 176 14.63 -15.37 -5.51
C VAL A 176 15.14 -13.95 -5.65
N ASP A 177 14.26 -12.95 -5.53
CA ASP A 177 14.60 -11.55 -5.83
C ASP A 177 15.28 -10.83 -4.64
N PHE A 178 14.97 -11.24 -3.41
CA PHE A 178 15.45 -10.62 -2.16
C PHE A 178 15.74 -11.69 -1.10
N PRO A 179 16.72 -12.57 -1.34
CA PRO A 179 17.00 -13.72 -0.46
C PRO A 179 17.28 -13.33 0.98
N GLU A 180 17.97 -12.22 1.21
CA GLU A 180 18.25 -11.72 2.56
C GLU A 180 16.98 -11.31 3.34
N VAL A 181 15.96 -10.83 2.64
CA VAL A 181 14.66 -10.49 3.23
C VAL A 181 13.90 -11.76 3.59
N PHE A 182 13.92 -12.74 2.70
CA PHE A 182 13.32 -14.05 2.94
C PHE A 182 13.91 -14.74 4.16
N GLU A 183 15.24 -14.85 4.22
CA GLU A 183 15.95 -15.49 5.32
C GLU A 183 15.73 -14.78 6.67
N ARG A 184 15.76 -13.45 6.67
CA ARG A 184 15.46 -12.65 7.86
C ARG A 184 14.05 -12.94 8.37
N ARG A 185 13.05 -12.96 7.49
CA ARG A 185 11.67 -13.25 7.86
C ARG A 185 11.50 -14.68 8.36
N ALA A 186 12.13 -15.67 7.73
CA ALA A 186 12.10 -17.06 8.19
C ALA A 186 12.64 -17.20 9.61
N ARG A 187 13.76 -16.52 9.93
CA ARG A 187 14.28 -16.48 11.31
C ARG A 187 13.29 -15.85 12.29
N GLN A 188 12.71 -14.69 11.93
CA GLN A 188 11.69 -14.02 12.79
C GLN A 188 10.47 -14.92 13.04
N GLU A 189 10.02 -15.67 12.04
CA GLU A 189 8.92 -16.65 12.21
C GLU A 189 9.27 -17.68 13.28
N ARG A 190 10.48 -18.25 13.24
CA ARG A 190 10.93 -19.24 14.22
C ARG A 190 11.10 -18.65 15.62
N GLU A 191 11.65 -17.45 15.73
CA GLU A 191 11.82 -16.76 17.01
C GLU A 191 10.49 -16.38 17.68
N ILE A 192 9.48 -16.07 16.88
CA ILE A 192 8.14 -15.71 17.36
C ILE A 192 7.27 -16.94 17.55
N GLY A 193 7.52 -18.01 16.80
CA GLY A 193 6.70 -19.23 16.80
C GLY A 193 5.41 -19.08 15.97
N HIS A 194 5.40 -18.14 15.02
CA HIS A 194 4.24 -17.88 14.16
C HIS A 194 4.65 -17.53 12.74
N SER A 195 3.94 -18.05 11.74
CA SER A 195 4.27 -17.91 10.33
C SER A 195 3.48 -16.79 9.62
N CYS A 196 4.06 -16.22 8.56
CA CYS A 196 3.37 -15.31 7.64
C CYS A 196 2.23 -16.03 6.90
N ILE A 197 2.48 -17.27 6.52
CA ILE A 197 1.54 -18.13 5.79
C ILE A 197 0.92 -19.10 6.80
N ASN A 198 -0.40 -19.11 6.89
CA ASN A 198 -1.08 -19.94 7.89
C ASN A 198 -0.66 -21.40 7.78
N GLY A 199 -0.04 -21.92 8.83
CA GLY A 199 0.38 -23.31 8.95
C GLY A 199 1.66 -23.70 8.20
N VAL A 200 2.39 -22.76 7.58
CA VAL A 200 3.65 -23.03 6.85
C VAL A 200 4.69 -21.99 7.21
N PHE A 201 5.80 -22.40 7.80
CA PHE A 201 6.95 -21.53 7.99
C PHE A 201 7.71 -21.32 6.68
N LEU A 202 8.35 -20.17 6.52
CA LEU A 202 9.01 -19.83 5.24
C LEU A 202 10.18 -20.78 4.91
N ASP A 203 10.91 -21.26 5.91
CA ASP A 203 11.98 -22.24 5.75
C ASP A 203 11.48 -23.65 5.37
N GLU A 204 10.18 -23.93 5.57
CA GLU A 204 9.50 -25.17 5.17
C GLU A 204 8.72 -24.99 3.85
N LEU A 205 8.67 -23.78 3.31
CA LEU A 205 7.94 -23.51 2.08
C LEU A 205 8.66 -24.10 0.87
N GLU A 206 8.03 -25.05 0.18
CA GLU A 206 8.56 -25.63 -1.04
C GLU A 206 8.67 -24.58 -2.15
N PRO A 207 9.79 -24.55 -2.92
CA PRO A 207 10.07 -23.49 -3.91
C PRO A 207 9.06 -23.38 -5.06
N ASP A 208 8.35 -24.45 -5.36
CA ASP A 208 7.38 -24.56 -6.45
C ASP A 208 5.92 -24.34 -6.00
N ARG A 209 5.69 -24.11 -4.69
CA ARG A 209 4.34 -23.87 -4.17
C ARG A 209 3.88 -22.41 -4.33
N GLY A 210 2.61 -22.29 -4.72
CA GLY A 210 1.96 -21.00 -4.95
C GLY A 210 2.28 -20.42 -6.32
N ASN A 211 1.48 -19.45 -6.74
CA ASN A 211 1.69 -18.74 -8.00
C ASN A 211 1.31 -17.27 -7.82
N ILE A 212 2.31 -16.40 -7.83
CA ILE A 212 2.13 -14.96 -7.61
C ILE A 212 1.11 -14.33 -8.58
N ASN A 213 0.99 -14.85 -9.80
CA ASN A 213 0.08 -14.32 -10.81
C ASN A 213 -1.39 -14.64 -10.56
N THR A 214 -1.68 -15.64 -9.72
CA THR A 214 -3.05 -16.05 -9.37
C THR A 214 -3.41 -15.72 -7.92
N GLU A 215 -2.44 -15.30 -7.12
CA GLU A 215 -2.64 -14.94 -5.72
C GLU A 215 -3.20 -13.53 -5.60
N ILE A 216 -4.30 -13.38 -4.86
CA ILE A 216 -4.82 -12.08 -4.48
C ILE A 216 -3.99 -11.58 -3.29
N ILE A 217 -3.09 -10.64 -3.57
CA ILE A 217 -2.34 -9.92 -2.55
C ILE A 217 -2.96 -8.53 -2.44
N GLU A 218 -3.71 -8.30 -1.37
CA GLU A 218 -4.31 -6.98 -1.14
C GLU A 218 -3.23 -5.92 -0.96
N ASP A 219 -3.43 -4.76 -1.58
CA ASP A 219 -2.64 -3.58 -1.30
C ASP A 219 -2.69 -3.23 0.19
N CYS A 220 -1.57 -2.85 0.75
CA CYS A 220 -1.48 -2.46 2.14
C CYS A 220 -2.09 -1.06 2.33
N THR A 221 -3.41 -1.00 2.41
CA THR A 221 -4.13 0.24 2.71
C THR A 221 -4.57 0.31 4.16
N ILE A 222 -4.87 1.53 4.59
CA ILE A 222 -5.42 1.88 5.90
C ILE A 222 -6.73 1.12 6.18
N ALA A 223 -7.50 0.78 5.14
CA ALA A 223 -8.78 0.11 5.24
C ALA A 223 -8.73 -1.32 5.80
N CYS A 224 -7.63 -2.04 5.63
CA CYS A 224 -7.55 -3.45 6.05
C CYS A 224 -7.73 -3.67 7.56
N GLN A 225 -7.49 -2.68 8.40
CA GLN A 225 -7.58 -2.83 9.87
C GLN A 225 -8.74 -2.07 10.51
N LEU A 226 -9.49 -1.28 9.75
CA LEU A 226 -10.59 -0.49 10.31
C LEU A 226 -11.81 -1.33 10.71
N LEU A 227 -11.91 -2.57 10.22
CA LEU A 227 -13.06 -3.46 10.47
C LEU A 227 -12.98 -4.27 11.78
N THR A 228 -11.89 -4.20 12.52
CA THR A 228 -11.63 -5.12 13.62
C THR A 228 -11.68 -4.51 15.02
N TRP A 229 -11.91 -3.21 15.15
CA TRP A 229 -11.93 -2.51 16.43
C TRP A 229 -13.31 -1.93 16.79
N GLY A 230 -14.38 -2.58 16.35
CA GLY A 230 -15.76 -2.23 16.68
C GLY A 230 -16.50 -3.43 17.25
N LYS A 231 -16.00 -4.01 18.38
CA LYS A 231 -16.82 -4.78 19.35
C LYS A 231 -16.17 -4.68 20.71
#